data_b8b41f7a00b138809a10fae282328adf
#
_entry.id   b8b41f7a00b138809a10fae282328adf
#
_cell.length_a   1.000
_cell.length_b   1.000
_cell.length_c   1.000
_cell.angle_alpha   90.00
_cell.angle_beta   90.00
_cell.angle_gamma   90.00
#
_symmetry.space_group_name_H-M   'P 1'
#
loop_
_entity.id
_entity.type
_entity.pdbx_description
1 polymer ?
#
loop_
_entity_poly.entity_id
_entity_poly.type
_entity_poly.pdbx_seq_one_letter_code
_entity_poly.pdbx_strand_id
1 'polypeptide(L)'
;MRYYDDALEDEFIADRLEEARADADDAPAPGPIPERRASKTWGFRRTDAQRKRVERAKRKAAGMVEPSVLDAAIVTAYARMLVEGDAVNLIARRGTMEGMSLSVHRVYEEARTILLEKGATPAGARRMLGERLLGVKDKDLDLVDKSA
;
A
#
# COMPACT_ATOMS: atom_id res chain seq x y z
N MET A 1 -23.85 27.39 -24.95
CA MET A 1 -24.71 26.53 -24.16
C MET A 1 -25.27 25.47 -25.08
N ARG A 2 -24.78 24.23 -25.03
CA ARG A 2 -25.34 23.09 -25.76
C ARG A 2 -26.15 22.29 -24.74
N TYR A 3 -27.47 22.29 -24.92
CA TYR A 3 -28.36 21.36 -24.23
C TYR A 3 -28.10 19.96 -24.82
N TYR A 4 -27.57 19.06 -24.05
CA TYR A 4 -27.58 17.62 -24.36
C TYR A 4 -29.00 17.12 -24.14
N ASP A 5 -29.57 16.48 -25.14
CA ASP A 5 -30.90 15.89 -25.14
C ASP A 5 -30.80 14.54 -24.41
N ASP A 6 -30.94 14.55 -23.06
CA ASP A 6 -30.91 13.34 -22.20
C ASP A 6 -32.06 12.35 -22.51
N ALA A 7 -33.08 12.79 -23.30
CA ALA A 7 -34.24 11.97 -23.58
C ALA A 7 -33.99 10.84 -24.63
N LEU A 8 -32.92 10.93 -25.43
CA LEU A 8 -32.60 9.92 -26.43
C LEU A 8 -31.80 8.75 -25.89
N GLU A 9 -31.13 8.93 -24.78
CA GLU A 9 -30.33 7.83 -24.13
C GLU A 9 -31.21 6.84 -23.40
N ASP A 10 -32.31 7.29 -22.79
CA ASP A 10 -33.22 6.41 -22.04
C ASP A 10 -34.02 5.46 -22.96
N GLU A 11 -34.37 5.89 -24.18
CA GLU A 11 -35.07 5.05 -25.14
C GLU A 11 -34.18 3.94 -25.73
N PHE A 12 -32.88 4.23 -25.89
CA PHE A 12 -31.89 3.25 -26.37
C PHE A 12 -31.53 2.16 -25.33
N ILE A 13 -31.68 2.47 -24.07
CA ILE A 13 -31.42 1.53 -22.95
C ILE A 13 -32.63 0.59 -22.77
N ALA A 14 -33.85 1.09 -22.95
CA ALA A 14 -35.06 0.30 -22.83
C ALA A 14 -35.13 -0.78 -23.92
N ASP A 15 -34.83 -0.45 -25.17
CA ASP A 15 -34.85 -1.41 -26.30
C ASP A 15 -33.81 -2.52 -26.13
N ARG A 16 -32.63 -2.21 -25.59
CA ARG A 16 -31.59 -3.22 -25.30
C ARG A 16 -31.94 -4.16 -24.16
N LEU A 17 -32.72 -3.71 -23.20
CA LEU A 17 -33.18 -4.53 -22.08
C LEU A 17 -34.30 -5.48 -22.50
N GLU A 18 -35.14 -5.10 -23.47
CA GLU A 18 -36.17 -6.00 -24.04
C GLU A 18 -35.56 -7.07 -24.94
N GLU A 19 -34.57 -6.74 -25.78
CA GLU A 19 -33.83 -7.72 -26.57
C GLU A 19 -33.11 -8.75 -25.69
N ALA A 20 -32.46 -8.31 -24.61
CA ALA A 20 -31.77 -9.20 -23.66
C ALA A 20 -32.72 -10.11 -22.87
N ARG A 21 -34.01 -9.73 -22.73
CA ARG A 21 -35.04 -10.55 -22.13
C ARG A 21 -35.60 -11.61 -23.09
N ALA A 22 -35.75 -11.29 -24.38
CA ALA A 22 -36.23 -12.23 -25.38
C ALA A 22 -35.25 -13.42 -25.55
N ASP A 23 -33.96 -13.16 -25.51
CA ASP A 23 -32.91 -14.19 -25.61
C ASP A 23 -32.83 -15.10 -24.37
N ALA A 24 -33.32 -14.65 -23.21
CA ALA A 24 -33.28 -15.43 -21.98
C ALA A 24 -34.37 -16.51 -21.89
N ASP A 25 -35.48 -16.33 -22.60
CA ASP A 25 -36.59 -17.29 -22.58
C ASP A 25 -36.38 -18.52 -23.48
N ASP A 26 -35.42 -18.43 -24.43
CA ASP A 26 -35.10 -19.54 -25.35
C ASP A 26 -33.85 -20.33 -24.95
N ALA A 27 -33.31 -20.05 -23.77
CA ALA A 27 -32.18 -20.79 -23.24
C ALA A 27 -32.63 -22.24 -22.82
N PRO A 28 -31.98 -23.30 -23.34
CA PRO A 28 -32.29 -24.66 -22.94
C PRO A 28 -32.12 -24.80 -21.43
N ALA A 29 -33.11 -25.39 -20.80
CA ALA A 29 -33.08 -25.62 -19.34
C ALA A 29 -31.71 -26.17 -18.89
N PRO A 30 -31.09 -25.59 -17.85
CA PRO A 30 -29.80 -26.05 -17.39
C PRO A 30 -29.91 -27.54 -17.04
N GLY A 31 -29.14 -28.36 -17.77
CA GLY A 31 -29.06 -29.77 -17.51
C GLY A 31 -28.68 -30.05 -16.05
N PRO A 32 -28.97 -31.27 -15.53
CA PRO A 32 -28.68 -31.61 -14.14
C PRO A 32 -27.21 -31.30 -13.85
N ILE A 33 -26.99 -30.38 -12.91
CA ILE A 33 -25.65 -29.96 -12.47
C ILE A 33 -24.94 -31.25 -12.00
N PRO A 34 -23.84 -31.68 -12.64
CA PRO A 34 -23.15 -32.88 -12.18
C PRO A 34 -22.78 -32.66 -10.73
N GLU A 35 -23.24 -33.51 -9.84
CA GLU A 35 -22.82 -33.51 -8.44
C GLU A 35 -21.30 -33.57 -8.40
N ARG A 36 -20.66 -32.40 -8.27
CA ARG A 36 -19.24 -32.32 -8.00
C ARG A 36 -19.06 -33.03 -6.66
N ARG A 37 -18.54 -34.24 -6.72
CA ARG A 37 -18.04 -34.95 -5.53
C ARG A 37 -17.23 -33.94 -4.75
N ALA A 38 -17.79 -33.49 -3.63
CA ALA A 38 -17.12 -32.58 -2.70
C ALA A 38 -15.83 -33.28 -2.27
N SER A 39 -14.72 -32.89 -2.88
CA SER A 39 -13.41 -33.33 -2.41
C SER A 39 -13.25 -32.76 -1.00
N LYS A 40 -13.21 -33.67 0.00
CA LYS A 40 -13.07 -33.34 1.44
C LYS A 40 -11.83 -32.53 1.83
N THR A 41 -11.13 -31.96 0.89
CA THR A 41 -9.85 -31.24 1.09
C THR A 41 -9.90 -29.75 0.71
N TRP A 42 -11.09 -29.16 0.60
CA TRP A 42 -11.20 -27.71 0.52
C TRP A 42 -11.09 -27.11 1.93
N GLY A 43 -9.90 -27.21 2.51
CA GLY A 43 -9.55 -26.31 3.59
C GLY A 43 -9.82 -24.89 3.10
N PHE A 44 -10.66 -24.15 3.83
CA PHE A 44 -11.08 -22.79 3.54
C PHE A 44 -9.87 -21.96 3.09
N ARG A 45 -9.65 -21.85 1.79
CA ARG A 45 -8.64 -20.91 1.27
C ARG A 45 -9.17 -19.52 1.56
N ARG A 46 -8.56 -18.87 2.53
CA ARG A 46 -8.87 -17.48 2.86
C ARG A 46 -8.81 -16.66 1.58
N THR A 47 -9.85 -15.86 1.32
CA THR A 47 -9.83 -14.92 0.19
C THR A 47 -8.66 -13.96 0.35
N ASP A 48 -8.17 -13.38 -0.74
CA ASP A 48 -7.05 -12.42 -0.68
C ASP A 48 -7.37 -11.22 0.23
N ALA A 49 -8.64 -10.81 0.28
CA ALA A 49 -9.12 -9.78 1.20
C ALA A 49 -8.97 -10.22 2.67
N GLN A 50 -9.30 -11.46 3.00
CA GLN A 50 -9.12 -12.01 4.36
C GLN A 50 -7.65 -12.12 4.72
N ARG A 51 -6.79 -12.56 3.79
CA ARG A 51 -5.33 -12.62 4.00
C ARG A 51 -4.77 -11.24 4.30
N LYS A 52 -5.12 -10.23 3.49
CA LYS A 52 -4.69 -8.84 3.70
C LYS A 52 -5.16 -8.28 5.04
N ARG A 53 -6.41 -8.58 5.46
CA ARG A 53 -6.92 -8.16 6.78
C ARG A 53 -6.12 -8.77 7.94
N VAL A 54 -5.83 -10.07 7.87
CA VAL A 54 -5.04 -10.77 8.89
C VAL A 54 -3.60 -10.23 8.93
N GLU A 55 -3.02 -9.97 7.78
CA GLU A 55 -1.66 -9.41 7.71
C GLU A 55 -1.59 -8.00 8.30
N ARG A 56 -2.56 -7.12 7.98
CA ARG A 56 -2.66 -5.79 8.59
C ARG A 56 -2.84 -5.87 10.11
N ALA A 57 -3.70 -6.79 10.59
CA ALA A 57 -3.90 -6.99 12.01
C ALA A 57 -2.61 -7.46 12.71
N LYS A 58 -1.85 -8.37 12.09
CA LYS A 58 -0.54 -8.81 12.61
C LYS A 58 0.46 -7.66 12.67
N ARG A 59 0.57 -6.84 11.63
CA ARG A 59 1.45 -5.67 11.61
C ARG A 59 1.08 -4.68 12.72
N LYS A 60 -0.22 -4.38 12.85
CA LYS A 60 -0.71 -3.50 13.91
C LYS A 60 -0.41 -4.06 15.30
N ALA A 61 -0.60 -5.34 15.54
CA ALA A 61 -0.27 -6.00 16.80
C ALA A 61 1.24 -5.97 17.10
N ALA A 62 2.08 -6.00 16.07
CA ALA A 62 3.52 -5.83 16.19
C ALA A 62 3.96 -4.35 16.33
N GLY A 63 3.01 -3.42 16.45
CA GLY A 63 3.31 -1.99 16.57
C GLY A 63 3.89 -1.36 15.30
N MET A 64 3.68 -2.01 14.15
CA MET A 64 4.13 -1.52 12.86
C MET A 64 3.02 -0.75 12.14
N VAL A 65 3.39 0.29 11.41
CA VAL A 65 2.48 1.03 10.54
C VAL A 65 2.42 0.41 9.13
N GLU A 66 1.52 0.91 8.30
CA GLU A 66 1.42 0.50 6.89
C GLU A 66 2.69 0.90 6.12
N PRO A 67 3.13 0.09 5.12
CA PRO A 67 4.33 0.39 4.33
C PRO A 67 4.30 1.76 3.66
N SER A 68 3.15 2.22 3.20
CA SER A 68 2.98 3.56 2.62
C SER A 68 3.28 4.68 3.61
N VAL A 69 2.95 4.49 4.89
CA VAL A 69 3.27 5.45 5.96
C VAL A 69 4.76 5.46 6.24
N LEU A 70 5.42 4.29 6.21
CA LEU A 70 6.86 4.17 6.34
C LEU A 70 7.57 4.91 5.20
N ASP A 71 7.20 4.63 3.95
CA ASP A 71 7.81 5.26 2.79
C ASP A 71 7.58 6.78 2.81
N ALA A 72 6.38 7.24 3.18
CA ALA A 72 6.10 8.68 3.35
C ALA A 72 6.94 9.32 4.46
N ALA A 73 7.17 8.64 5.58
CA ALA A 73 8.01 9.14 6.66
C ALA A 73 9.46 9.29 6.22
N ILE A 74 10.00 8.31 5.49
CA ILE A 74 11.38 8.38 4.95
C ILE A 74 11.52 9.53 3.95
N VAL A 75 10.57 9.66 3.01
CA VAL A 75 10.58 10.75 2.02
C VAL A 75 10.48 12.12 2.70
N THR A 76 9.62 12.25 3.72
CA THR A 76 9.48 13.49 4.49
C THR A 76 10.77 13.84 5.25
N ALA A 77 11.38 12.86 5.91
CA ALA A 77 12.66 13.03 6.60
C ALA A 77 13.76 13.47 5.63
N TYR A 78 13.83 12.82 4.48
CA TYR A 78 14.77 13.16 3.43
C TYR A 78 14.56 14.59 2.91
N ALA A 79 13.31 14.98 2.63
CA ALA A 79 12.97 16.32 2.18
C ALA A 79 13.36 17.41 3.21
N ARG A 80 13.12 17.15 4.51
CA ARG A 80 13.54 18.05 5.59
C ARG A 80 15.06 18.24 5.59
N MET A 81 15.83 17.16 5.47
CA MET A 81 17.28 17.21 5.41
C MET A 81 17.78 18.00 4.19
N LEU A 82 17.13 17.87 3.05
CA LEU A 82 17.46 18.67 1.86
C LEU A 82 17.21 20.17 2.10
N VAL A 83 16.11 20.52 2.75
CA VAL A 83 15.80 21.92 3.10
C VAL A 83 16.82 22.46 4.11
N GLU A 84 17.13 21.71 5.17
CA GLU A 84 18.15 22.10 6.16
C GLU A 84 19.54 22.24 5.55
N GLY A 85 19.88 21.39 4.57
CA GLY A 85 21.15 21.45 3.83
C GLY A 85 21.19 22.52 2.75
N ASP A 86 20.17 23.39 2.66
CA ASP A 86 20.09 24.48 1.69
C ASP A 86 20.17 24.00 0.22
N ALA A 87 19.65 22.79 -0.05
CA ALA A 87 19.71 22.15 -1.37
C ALA A 87 19.09 23.02 -2.47
N VAL A 88 18.00 23.75 -2.15
CA VAL A 88 17.30 24.62 -3.11
C VAL A 88 18.22 25.74 -3.60
N ASN A 89 18.91 26.43 -2.68
CA ASN A 89 19.85 27.49 -3.04
C ASN A 89 21.12 26.94 -3.71
N LEU A 90 21.54 25.74 -3.31
CA LEU A 90 22.69 25.09 -3.96
C LEU A 90 22.38 24.80 -5.44
N ILE A 91 21.20 24.24 -5.72
CA ILE A 91 20.71 23.96 -7.08
C ILE A 91 20.55 25.29 -7.85
N ALA A 92 19.95 26.32 -7.23
CA ALA A 92 19.75 27.61 -7.88
C ALA A 92 21.09 28.30 -8.27
N ARG A 93 22.14 28.13 -7.45
CA ARG A 93 23.45 28.74 -7.69
C ARG A 93 24.36 27.93 -8.61
N ARG A 94 24.33 26.60 -8.50
CA ARG A 94 25.28 25.67 -9.15
C ARG A 94 24.66 24.80 -10.23
N GLY A 95 23.31 24.72 -10.31
CA GLY A 95 22.60 23.82 -11.19
C GLY A 95 22.71 22.34 -10.81
N THR A 96 23.38 22.03 -9.70
CA THR A 96 23.63 20.64 -9.26
C THR A 96 23.65 20.55 -7.74
N MET A 97 23.38 19.37 -7.20
CA MET A 97 23.56 19.02 -5.78
C MET A 97 24.95 18.41 -5.48
N GLU A 98 25.86 18.47 -6.43
CA GLU A 98 27.19 17.91 -6.24
C GLU A 98 27.92 18.55 -5.05
N GLY A 99 28.54 17.71 -4.22
CA GLY A 99 29.20 18.14 -2.98
C GLY A 99 28.26 18.22 -1.76
N MET A 100 26.95 17.96 -1.92
CA MET A 100 26.04 17.83 -0.79
C MET A 100 26.11 16.42 -0.21
N SER A 101 26.33 16.31 1.09
CA SER A 101 26.29 15.04 1.82
C SER A 101 25.09 15.02 2.77
N LEU A 102 24.35 13.91 2.76
CA LEU A 102 23.25 13.66 3.69
C LEU A 102 23.63 12.53 4.64
N SER A 103 23.44 12.76 5.92
CA SER A 103 23.63 11.71 6.92
C SER A 103 22.46 10.76 6.94
N VAL A 104 22.69 9.49 6.60
CA VAL A 104 21.68 8.43 6.70
C VAL A 104 21.16 8.29 8.14
N HIS A 105 22.04 8.47 9.12
CA HIS A 105 21.67 8.43 10.53
C HIS A 105 20.64 9.51 10.88
N ARG A 106 20.83 10.76 10.41
CA ARG A 106 19.87 11.85 10.64
C ARG A 106 18.54 11.59 9.95
N VAL A 107 18.55 11.07 8.72
CA VAL A 107 17.32 10.65 8.02
C VAL A 107 16.61 9.57 8.81
N TYR A 108 17.34 8.60 9.36
CA TYR A 108 16.78 7.52 10.18
C TYR A 108 16.10 8.07 11.44
N GLU A 109 16.76 8.93 12.21
CA GLU A 109 16.20 9.49 13.45
C GLU A 109 14.97 10.37 13.17
N GLU A 110 15.01 11.19 12.13
CA GLU A 110 13.88 12.01 11.74
C GLU A 110 12.68 11.15 11.28
N ALA A 111 12.93 10.16 10.44
CA ALA A 111 11.89 9.23 10.00
C ALA A 111 11.30 8.43 11.18
N ARG A 112 12.15 8.04 12.16
CA ARG A 112 11.70 7.39 13.38
C ARG A 112 10.77 8.26 14.20
N THR A 113 11.09 9.54 14.37
CA THR A 113 10.24 10.52 15.06
C THR A 113 8.88 10.61 14.39
N ILE A 114 8.84 10.76 13.06
CA ILE A 114 7.59 10.82 12.28
C ILE A 114 6.77 9.53 12.46
N LEU A 115 7.41 8.36 12.46
CA LEU A 115 6.71 7.08 12.64
C LEU A 115 6.10 6.93 14.04
N LEU A 116 6.78 7.40 15.08
CA LEU A 116 6.24 7.42 16.45
C LEU A 116 5.00 8.31 16.55
N GLU A 117 5.02 9.48 15.92
CA GLU A 117 3.86 10.38 15.81
C GLU A 117 2.68 9.72 15.07
N LYS A 118 2.96 8.84 14.10
CA LYS A 118 1.96 8.06 13.35
C LYS A 118 1.48 6.80 14.08
N GLY A 119 1.93 6.59 15.33
CA GLY A 119 1.48 5.50 16.19
C GLY A 119 2.26 4.20 16.04
N ALA A 120 3.45 4.22 15.44
CA ALA A 120 4.36 3.09 15.52
C ALA A 120 4.92 2.95 16.94
N THR A 121 5.18 1.72 17.38
CA THR A 121 5.98 1.52 18.60
C THR A 121 7.47 1.77 18.32
N PRO A 122 8.28 2.13 19.33
CA PRO A 122 9.72 2.32 19.15
C PRO A 122 10.41 1.11 18.52
N ALA A 123 10.05 -0.10 18.94
CA ALA A 123 10.56 -1.35 18.37
C ALA A 123 10.10 -1.56 16.94
N GLY A 124 8.80 -1.31 16.64
CA GLY A 124 8.25 -1.42 15.31
C GLY A 124 8.88 -0.42 14.32
N ALA A 125 9.07 0.84 14.74
CA ALA A 125 9.73 1.87 13.93
C ALA A 125 11.17 1.48 13.60
N ARG A 126 11.95 1.04 14.62
CA ARG A 126 13.33 0.59 14.46
C ARG A 126 13.43 -0.58 13.47
N ARG A 127 12.58 -1.58 13.63
CA ARG A 127 12.54 -2.75 12.75
C ARG A 127 12.26 -2.36 11.29
N MET A 128 11.20 -1.59 11.07
CA MET A 128 10.80 -1.16 9.73
C MET A 128 11.87 -0.30 9.05
N LEU A 129 12.46 0.65 9.76
CA LEU A 129 13.52 1.51 9.22
C LEU A 129 14.81 0.73 8.98
N GLY A 130 15.20 -0.17 9.89
CA GLY A 130 16.37 -1.03 9.72
C GLY A 130 16.24 -1.90 8.48
N GLU A 131 15.08 -2.54 8.28
CA GLU A 131 14.81 -3.35 7.10
C GLU A 131 14.80 -2.52 5.81
N ARG A 132 14.19 -1.33 5.85
CA ARG A 132 13.99 -0.50 4.65
C ARG A 132 15.22 0.32 4.22
N LEU A 133 15.92 0.93 5.18
CA LEU A 133 17.06 1.81 4.90
C LEU A 133 18.40 1.09 4.92
N LEU A 134 18.55 0.08 5.78
CA LEU A 134 19.82 -0.60 5.98
C LEU A 134 19.85 -2.00 5.37
N GLY A 135 18.70 -2.52 4.92
CA GLY A 135 18.57 -3.90 4.40
C GLY A 135 18.79 -4.97 5.46
N VAL A 136 18.79 -4.60 6.74
CA VAL A 136 19.07 -5.49 7.86
C VAL A 136 17.79 -6.24 8.22
N LYS A 137 17.84 -7.57 8.21
CA LYS A 137 16.69 -8.38 8.65
C LYS A 137 16.62 -8.41 10.17
N ASP A 138 15.38 -8.62 10.67
CA ASP A 138 15.05 -8.63 12.10
C ASP A 138 16.03 -9.43 12.99
N LYS A 139 16.50 -10.57 12.48
CA LYS A 139 17.46 -11.44 13.19
C LYS A 139 18.82 -10.79 13.44
N ASP A 140 19.20 -9.83 12.63
CA ASP A 140 20.50 -9.17 12.69
C ASP A 140 20.45 -7.92 13.60
N LEU A 141 19.24 -7.33 13.78
CA LEU A 141 19.02 -6.19 14.66
C LEU A 141 19.17 -6.56 16.15
N ASP A 142 18.79 -7.78 16.53
CA ASP A 142 18.92 -8.28 17.90
C ASP A 142 20.38 -8.55 18.30
N LEU A 143 21.29 -8.70 17.35
CA LEU A 143 22.71 -8.91 17.59
C LEU A 143 23.45 -7.60 17.94
N VAL A 144 22.97 -6.46 17.38
CA VAL A 144 23.58 -5.14 17.62
C VAL A 144 23.30 -4.65 19.04
N ASP A 145 22.12 -4.97 19.61
CA ASP A 145 21.76 -4.59 21.00
C ASP A 145 22.51 -5.38 22.07
N LYS A 146 23.04 -6.56 21.74
CA LYS A 146 23.78 -7.38 22.69
C LYS A 146 25.27 -7.05 22.78
N SER A 147 25.76 -6.19 21.88
CA SER A 147 27.17 -5.78 21.79
C SER A 147 27.43 -4.34 22.23
N ALA A 148 26.42 -3.63 22.73
CA ALA A 148 26.49 -2.29 23.31
C ALA A 148 26.28 -2.35 24.83
#